data_2a418f5cc8b6cee8adc103fa6fee23bc
#
_entry.id   2a418f5cc8b6cee8adc103fa6fee23bc
#
_cell.length_a   1.000
_cell.length_b   1.000
_cell.length_c   1.000
_cell.angle_alpha   90.00
_cell.angle_beta   90.00
_cell.angle_gamma   90.00
#
_symmetry.space_group_name_H-M   'P 1'
#
loop_
_entity.id
_entity.type
_entity.pdbx_description
1 polymer ?
#
loop_
_entity_poly.entity_id
_entity_poly.type
_entity_poly.pdbx_seq_one_letter_code
_entity_poly.pdbx_strand_id
1 'polypeptide(L)'
;MCGAKEGGLSLEGVNVAKEAVVQGQVLRALPDGQSEPVANAYVRLLDSTGEFTAEVPTSATGHFRFFAGPGEWTLRTLAPKSEPVDQKVTAATGVVAEVAVSL
;
A
#
# COMPACT_ATOMS: atom_id res chain seq x y z
N MET A 1 20.49 4.41 -13.00
CA MET A 1 19.22 4.25 -12.93
C MET A 1 18.66 4.56 -11.62
N CYS A 2 17.61 4.78 -11.61
CA CYS A 2 16.96 5.07 -10.44
C CYS A 2 16.99 3.96 -9.48
N GLY A 3 16.76 4.20 -8.29
CA GLY A 3 16.71 3.22 -7.28
C GLY A 3 15.53 2.30 -7.36
N ALA A 4 14.64 2.51 -8.30
CA ALA A 4 13.45 1.69 -8.35
C ALA A 4 13.78 0.33 -8.94
N LYS A 5 13.37 -0.69 -8.28
CA LYS A 5 13.42 -2.02 -8.82
C LYS A 5 12.20 -2.24 -9.67
N GLU A 6 12.31 -3.21 -10.56
CA GLU A 6 11.17 -3.57 -11.36
C GLU A 6 10.00 -3.92 -10.46
N GLY A 7 8.87 -3.26 -10.68
CA GLY A 7 7.68 -3.48 -9.89
C GLY A 7 7.69 -2.88 -8.50
N GLY A 8 8.79 -2.28 -8.06
CA GLY A 8 8.88 -1.74 -6.71
C GLY A 8 8.85 -0.23 -6.67
N LEU A 9 8.62 0.32 -5.48
CA LEU A 9 8.68 1.74 -5.23
C LEU A 9 10.08 2.12 -4.78
N SER A 10 10.58 3.22 -5.33
CA SER A 10 11.87 3.75 -4.91
C SER A 10 11.72 4.49 -3.57
N LEU A 11 12.68 4.29 -2.68
CA LEU A 11 12.76 5.06 -1.44
C LEU A 11 13.68 6.27 -1.59
N GLU A 12 14.16 6.51 -2.79
CA GLU A 12 15.00 7.66 -3.07
C GLU A 12 14.23 8.93 -2.75
N GLY A 13 14.86 9.85 -2.03
CA GLY A 13 14.21 11.06 -1.59
C GLY A 13 13.37 10.92 -0.33
N VAL A 14 13.20 9.71 0.18
CA VAL A 14 12.46 9.47 1.41
C VAL A 14 13.45 9.39 2.57
N ASN A 15 13.23 10.22 3.59
CA ASN A 15 14.06 10.16 4.79
C ASN A 15 13.44 9.14 5.75
N VAL A 16 13.81 7.87 5.57
CA VAL A 16 13.21 6.79 6.34
C VAL A 16 13.51 6.88 7.84
N ALA A 17 14.53 7.63 8.22
CA ALA A 17 14.84 7.79 9.64
C ALA A 17 13.87 8.74 10.35
N LYS A 18 13.16 9.58 9.59
CA LYS A 18 12.23 10.58 10.14
C LYS A 18 10.80 10.36 9.73
N GLU A 19 10.55 9.42 8.82
CA GLU A 19 9.22 9.20 8.27
C GLU A 19 8.65 7.88 8.77
N ALA A 20 7.34 7.83 8.88
CA ALA A 20 6.63 6.57 9.02
C ALA A 20 6.00 6.28 7.66
N VAL A 21 6.43 5.21 7.03
CA VAL A 21 6.00 4.87 5.67
C VAL A 21 5.20 3.58 5.70
N VAL A 22 4.06 3.59 5.01
CA VAL A 22 3.25 2.39 4.79
C VAL A 22 3.16 2.22 3.29
N GLN A 23 3.66 1.12 2.77
CA GLN A 23 3.64 0.88 1.34
C GLN A 23 3.43 -0.60 1.05
N GLY A 24 3.09 -0.90 -0.18
CA GLY A 24 2.88 -2.28 -0.55
C GLY A 24 2.44 -2.45 -1.97
N GLN A 25 1.90 -3.61 -2.24
CA GLN A 25 1.47 -4.00 -3.57
C GLN A 25 0.14 -4.72 -3.48
N VAL A 26 -0.76 -4.40 -4.41
CA VAL A 26 -2.05 -5.07 -4.53
C VAL A 26 -1.94 -6.12 -5.64
N LEU A 27 -2.24 -7.36 -5.30
CA LEU A 27 -2.15 -8.49 -6.21
C LEU A 27 -3.49 -9.20 -6.29
N ARG A 28 -3.79 -9.76 -7.45
CA ARG A 28 -4.98 -10.58 -7.67
C ARG A 28 -4.54 -11.99 -8.02
N ALA A 29 -5.13 -12.98 -7.36
CA ALA A 29 -4.85 -14.37 -7.67
C ALA A 29 -5.48 -14.74 -9.01
N LEU A 30 -4.74 -15.49 -9.81
CA LEU A 30 -5.20 -15.99 -11.10
C LEU A 30 -5.60 -17.46 -10.98
N PRO A 31 -6.43 -17.97 -11.90
CA PRO A 31 -6.87 -19.38 -11.82
C PRO A 31 -5.73 -20.39 -11.90
N ASP A 32 -4.58 -20.00 -12.48
CA ASP A 32 -3.44 -20.91 -12.60
C ASP A 32 -2.54 -20.91 -11.36
N GLY A 33 -2.94 -20.20 -10.30
CA GLY A 33 -2.15 -20.13 -9.08
C GLY A 33 -1.14 -19.01 -9.05
N GLN A 34 -1.01 -18.24 -10.12
CA GLN A 34 -0.13 -17.10 -10.15
C GLN A 34 -0.84 -15.86 -9.62
N SER A 35 -0.12 -14.77 -9.50
CA SER A 35 -0.68 -13.49 -9.09
C SER A 35 -0.31 -12.42 -10.09
N GLU A 36 -1.18 -11.42 -10.23
CA GLU A 36 -0.85 -10.28 -11.08
C GLU A 36 -1.06 -8.98 -10.33
N PRO A 37 -0.26 -7.95 -10.61
CA PRO A 37 -0.47 -6.63 -10.00
C PRO A 37 -1.79 -6.03 -10.45
N VAL A 38 -2.42 -5.28 -9.54
CA VAL A 38 -3.69 -4.61 -9.84
C VAL A 38 -3.43 -3.11 -9.94
N ALA A 39 -3.48 -2.61 -11.17
CA ALA A 39 -3.35 -1.18 -11.43
C ALA A 39 -4.70 -0.50 -11.24
N ASN A 40 -4.67 0.79 -10.91
CA ASN A 40 -5.87 1.62 -10.80
C ASN A 40 -6.87 1.15 -9.76
N ALA A 41 -6.43 0.38 -8.79
CA ALA A 41 -7.19 0.17 -7.58
C ALA A 41 -6.95 1.38 -6.68
N TYR A 42 -7.82 1.59 -5.71
CA TYR A 42 -7.67 2.68 -4.77
C TYR A 42 -7.41 2.10 -3.39
N VAL A 43 -6.38 2.62 -2.73
CA VAL A 43 -6.07 2.21 -1.36
C VAL A 43 -6.35 3.40 -0.46
N ARG A 44 -7.24 3.21 0.52
CA ARG A 44 -7.59 4.22 1.50
C ARG A 44 -6.89 3.96 2.80
N LEU A 45 -6.37 5.03 3.38
CA LEU A 45 -5.76 4.99 4.69
C LEU A 45 -6.80 5.47 5.70
N LEU A 46 -7.21 4.59 6.61
CA LEU A 46 -8.19 4.90 7.64
C LEU A 46 -7.49 4.91 8.98
N ASP A 47 -7.83 5.88 9.84
CA ASP A 47 -7.20 5.97 11.15
C ASP A 47 -7.77 4.91 12.11
N SER A 48 -7.33 4.92 13.36
CA SER A 48 -7.72 3.91 14.34
C SER A 48 -9.21 3.93 14.65
N THR A 49 -9.90 5.03 14.33
CA THR A 49 -11.35 5.12 14.52
C THR A 49 -12.12 4.74 13.27
N GLY A 50 -11.41 4.42 12.17
CA GLY A 50 -12.03 4.06 10.91
C GLY A 50 -12.33 5.25 10.01
N GLU A 51 -11.87 6.44 10.37
CA GLU A 51 -12.13 7.62 9.57
C GLU A 51 -11.14 7.75 8.42
N PHE A 52 -11.63 8.24 7.30
CA PHE A 52 -10.83 8.45 6.10
C PHE A 52 -9.75 9.50 6.34
N THR A 53 -8.52 9.18 5.96
CA THR A 53 -7.40 10.11 6.05
C THR A 53 -6.83 10.43 4.67
N ALA A 54 -6.62 9.43 3.83
CA ALA A 54 -6.00 9.62 2.52
C ALA A 54 -6.38 8.49 1.59
N GLU A 55 -6.20 8.72 0.29
CA GLU A 55 -6.45 7.70 -0.71
C GLU A 55 -5.47 7.89 -1.85
N VAL A 56 -4.89 6.80 -2.35
CA VAL A 56 -4.02 6.84 -3.52
C VAL A 56 -4.41 5.73 -4.48
N PRO A 57 -4.26 5.96 -5.79
CA PRO A 57 -4.42 4.86 -6.75
C PRO A 57 -3.15 4.02 -6.76
N THR A 58 -3.30 2.74 -7.12
CA THR A 58 -2.13 1.90 -7.32
C THR A 58 -1.48 2.23 -8.65
N SER A 59 -0.16 2.03 -8.71
CA SER A 59 0.60 2.22 -9.94
C SER A 59 0.33 1.10 -10.95
N ALA A 60 0.97 1.18 -12.11
CA ALA A 60 0.85 0.14 -13.13
C ALA A 60 1.30 -1.23 -12.62
N THR A 61 2.15 -1.27 -11.60
CA THR A 61 2.60 -2.50 -10.97
C THR A 61 1.92 -2.78 -9.65
N GLY A 62 0.81 -2.09 -9.38
CA GLY A 62 -0.01 -2.35 -8.20
C GLY A 62 0.51 -1.76 -6.90
N HIS A 63 1.50 -0.89 -6.96
CA HIS A 63 2.14 -0.36 -5.76
C HIS A 63 1.45 0.89 -5.22
N PHE A 64 1.55 1.08 -3.90
CA PHE A 64 1.03 2.25 -3.20
C PHE A 64 1.96 2.63 -2.06
N ARG A 65 1.91 3.89 -1.65
CA ARG A 65 2.71 4.38 -0.53
C ARG A 65 1.97 5.50 0.19
N PHE A 66 2.02 5.45 1.52
CA PHE A 66 1.53 6.52 2.38
C PHE A 66 2.64 6.95 3.33
N PHE A 67 2.64 8.24 3.66
CA PHE A 67 3.40 8.78 4.77
C PHE A 67 2.40 8.99 5.89
N ALA A 68 2.41 8.10 6.88
CA ALA A 68 1.42 8.10 7.95
C ALA A 68 2.08 8.51 9.25
N GLY A 69 1.31 9.06 10.17
CA GLY A 69 1.81 9.27 11.52
C GLY A 69 1.96 7.93 12.23
N PRO A 70 2.80 7.85 13.28
CA PRO A 70 2.92 6.62 14.04
C PRO A 70 1.58 6.21 14.63
N GLY A 71 1.30 4.93 14.64
CA GLY A 71 0.06 4.39 15.18
C GLY A 71 -0.53 3.31 14.32
N GLU A 72 -1.76 2.94 14.66
CA GLU A 72 -2.45 1.87 13.96
C GLU A 72 -3.38 2.43 12.90
N TRP A 73 -3.35 1.79 11.74
CA TRP A 73 -4.12 2.22 10.58
C TRP A 73 -4.81 1.02 9.95
N THR A 74 -5.81 1.30 9.15
CA THR A 74 -6.44 0.29 8.31
C THR A 74 -6.29 0.71 6.87
N LEU A 75 -5.85 -0.21 6.03
CA LEU A 75 -5.81 -0.02 4.59
C LEU A 75 -7.06 -0.68 4.00
N ARG A 76 -7.86 0.11 3.31
CA ARG A 76 -9.04 -0.41 2.60
C ARG A 76 -8.78 -0.32 1.11
N THR A 77 -8.70 -1.47 0.47
CA THR A 77 -8.43 -1.55 -0.96
C THR A 77 -9.74 -1.72 -1.71
N LEU A 78 -9.96 -0.84 -2.68
CA LEU A 78 -11.12 -0.86 -3.54
C LEU A 78 -10.66 -1.12 -4.97
N ALA A 79 -11.10 -2.23 -5.54
CA ALA A 79 -10.71 -2.60 -6.89
C ALA A 79 -11.97 -2.99 -7.68
N PRO A 80 -11.95 -2.80 -9.03
CA PRO A 80 -13.07 -3.23 -9.85
C PRO A 80 -13.31 -4.73 -9.69
N LYS A 81 -14.58 -5.12 -9.64
CA LYS A 81 -14.99 -6.52 -9.59
C LYS A 81 -14.50 -7.27 -8.35
N SER A 82 -14.11 -6.54 -7.31
CA SER A 82 -13.67 -7.15 -6.04
C SER A 82 -14.37 -6.46 -4.90
N GLU A 83 -14.62 -7.21 -3.83
CA GLU A 83 -15.11 -6.62 -2.60
C GLU A 83 -14.00 -5.84 -1.92
N PRO A 84 -14.32 -4.79 -1.15
CA PRO A 84 -13.28 -4.08 -0.40
C PRO A 84 -12.53 -5.03 0.53
N VAL A 85 -11.22 -4.86 0.58
CA VAL A 85 -10.36 -5.65 1.47
C VAL A 85 -9.73 -4.73 2.48
N ASP A 86 -9.94 -5.01 3.76
CA ASP A 86 -9.37 -4.23 4.85
C ASP A 86 -8.20 -5.00 5.46
N GLN A 87 -7.12 -4.27 5.75
CA GLN A 87 -5.95 -4.86 6.37
C GLN A 87 -5.38 -3.88 7.38
N LYS A 88 -5.09 -4.36 8.58
CA LYS A 88 -4.49 -3.55 9.62
C LYS A 88 -3.00 -3.43 9.41
N VAL A 89 -2.46 -2.26 9.72
CA VAL A 89 -1.03 -2.02 9.64
C VAL A 89 -0.65 -1.04 10.75
N THR A 90 0.54 -1.23 11.30
CA THR A 90 1.10 -0.33 12.30
C THR A 90 2.21 0.48 11.66
N ALA A 91 2.10 1.80 11.76
CA ALA A 91 3.12 2.72 11.27
C ALA A 91 4.00 3.17 12.44
N ALA A 92 5.28 3.27 12.20
CA ALA A 92 6.22 3.73 13.20
C ALA A 92 7.30 4.58 12.55
N THR A 93 7.71 5.64 13.23
CA THR A 93 8.77 6.51 12.74
C THR A 93 10.05 5.71 12.53
N GLY A 94 10.69 5.91 11.40
CA GLY A 94 11.90 5.18 11.04
C GLY A 94 11.67 3.79 10.48
N VAL A 95 10.41 3.42 10.26
CA VAL A 95 10.05 2.09 9.76
C VAL A 95 9.28 2.21 8.47
N VAL A 96 9.64 1.38 7.51
CA VAL A 96 8.88 1.22 6.27
C VAL A 96 8.07 -0.08 6.42
N ALA A 97 6.77 0.06 6.62
CA ALA A 97 5.89 -1.09 6.77
C ALA A 97 5.48 -1.57 5.38
N GLU A 98 5.81 -2.82 5.07
CA GLU A 98 5.49 -3.42 3.78
C GLU A 98 4.25 -4.27 3.92
N VAL A 99 3.29 -4.09 3.02
CA VAL A 99 2.02 -4.79 3.07
C VAL A 99 1.73 -5.41 1.71
N ALA A 100 1.35 -6.67 1.70
CA ALA A 100 0.87 -7.32 0.49
C ALA A 100 -0.65 -7.47 0.62
N VAL A 101 -1.38 -6.90 -0.32
CA VAL A 101 -2.84 -7.00 -0.34
C VAL A 101 -3.22 -8.01 -1.41
N SER A 102 -3.96 -9.03 -1.01
CA SER A 102 -4.42 -10.09 -1.91
C SER A 102 -5.92 -9.95 -2.14
N LEU A 103 -6.27 -9.84 -3.41
CA LEU A 103 -7.68 -9.77 -3.82
C LEU A 103 -8.19 -11.14 -4.23
#